data_e77ad15a863b18f77f421198aa0ff90a
#
_entry.id   e77ad15a863b18f77f421198aa0ff90a
#
_cell.length_a   1.000
_cell.length_b   1.000
_cell.length_c   1.000
_cell.angle_alpha   90.00
_cell.angle_beta   90.00
_cell.angle_gamma   90.00
#
_symmetry.space_group_name_H-M   'P 1'
#
loop_
_entity.id
_entity.type
_entity.pdbx_description
1 polymer ?
#
loop_
_entity_poly.entity_id
_entity_poly.type
_entity_poly.pdbx_seq_one_letter_code
_entity_poly.pdbx_strand_id
1 'polypeptide(L)'
;MYPTVEEAKKELETAEILNPGPWVRHSLNVGIAARNIAKRVPGLDENKATVLGILHDIGRRVGIVNIPEHVYAGYVYSMEKGWDEVARICMTHSYPLMKDEFDYEPDTEKERIIKEYIQDCQADDYDRLIQICDALATDYGFVILEKRFVDVTRRYGIMKTYIQGWDITFQNKEYFEAKMGCSIYDVLPDIGKTTLLCPPPWKPGPDRQTE
;
A
#
# COMPACT_ATOMS: atom_id res chain seq x y z
N MET A 1 17.05 7.17 3.93
CA MET A 1 16.59 8.56 4.27
C MET A 1 15.15 8.73 3.80
N TYR A 2 14.37 9.65 4.38
CA TYR A 2 12.98 9.97 3.98
C TYR A 2 12.71 11.46 4.20
N PRO A 3 11.71 12.08 3.50
CA PRO A 3 11.36 13.48 3.66
C PRO A 3 10.59 13.74 4.97
N THR A 4 10.36 15.00 5.29
CA THR A 4 9.39 15.40 6.33
C THR A 4 7.95 15.10 5.89
N VAL A 5 7.01 15.08 6.84
CA VAL A 5 5.58 14.87 6.54
C VAL A 5 5.03 15.97 5.63
N GLU A 6 5.49 17.21 5.82
CA GLU A 6 5.10 18.36 4.99
C GLU A 6 5.62 18.23 3.56
N GLU A 7 6.87 17.81 3.39
CA GLU A 7 7.45 17.54 2.08
C GLU A 7 6.72 16.39 1.38
N ALA A 8 6.43 15.30 2.09
CA ALA A 8 5.69 14.16 1.54
C ALA A 8 4.30 14.57 1.03
N LYS A 9 3.56 15.41 1.78
CA LYS A 9 2.26 15.95 1.34
C LYS A 9 2.39 16.80 0.09
N LYS A 10 3.38 17.70 0.05
CA LYS A 10 3.65 18.56 -1.10
C LYS A 10 4.01 17.75 -2.36
N GLU A 11 4.77 16.68 -2.19
CA GLU A 11 5.09 15.79 -3.32
C GLU A 11 3.84 15.04 -3.80
N LEU A 12 2.97 14.61 -2.90
CA LEU A 12 1.70 13.99 -3.27
C LEU A 12 0.76 14.98 -3.99
N GLU A 13 0.67 16.24 -3.55
CA GLU A 13 -0.07 17.31 -4.23
C GLU A 13 0.48 17.57 -5.63
N THR A 14 1.81 17.58 -5.78
CA THR A 14 2.45 17.72 -7.09
C THR A 14 2.13 16.53 -7.99
N ALA A 15 2.12 15.33 -7.45
CA ALA A 15 1.77 14.11 -8.17
C ALA A 15 0.28 14.07 -8.57
N GLU A 16 -0.62 14.62 -7.75
CA GLU A 16 -2.04 14.78 -8.08
C GLU A 16 -2.26 15.68 -9.32
N ILE A 17 -1.48 16.75 -9.47
CA ILE A 17 -1.52 17.60 -10.66
C ILE A 17 -1.12 16.81 -11.92
N LEU A 18 -0.15 15.92 -11.81
CA LEU A 18 0.34 15.10 -12.92
C LEU A 18 -0.64 13.99 -13.31
N ASN A 19 -1.23 13.33 -12.33
CA ASN A 19 -2.19 12.24 -12.52
C ASN A 19 -3.28 12.29 -11.43
N PRO A 20 -4.34 13.10 -11.62
CA PRO A 20 -5.42 13.20 -10.64
C PRO A 20 -6.20 11.88 -10.54
N GLY A 21 -6.54 11.48 -9.30
CA GLY A 21 -7.32 10.26 -9.10
C GLY A 21 -7.56 9.92 -7.63
N PRO A 22 -8.38 8.89 -7.36
CA PRO A 22 -8.72 8.49 -6.00
C PRO A 22 -7.51 7.97 -5.21
N TRP A 23 -6.44 7.55 -5.89
CA TRP A 23 -5.20 7.06 -5.28
C TRP A 23 -4.54 8.09 -4.34
N VAL A 24 -4.69 9.39 -4.61
CA VAL A 24 -4.14 10.47 -3.77
C VAL A 24 -4.79 10.47 -2.37
N ARG A 25 -6.13 10.42 -2.33
CA ARG A 25 -6.86 10.33 -1.05
C ARG A 25 -6.60 9.01 -0.34
N HIS A 26 -6.51 7.92 -1.08
CA HIS A 26 -6.09 6.62 -0.57
C HIS A 26 -4.72 6.72 0.11
N SER A 27 -3.71 7.28 -0.55
CA SER A 27 -2.36 7.45 0.00
C SER A 27 -2.33 8.30 1.28
N LEU A 28 -3.13 9.37 1.36
CA LEU A 28 -3.30 10.14 2.59
C LEU A 28 -3.88 9.28 3.72
N ASN A 29 -4.89 8.47 3.42
CA ASN A 29 -5.49 7.57 4.40
C ASN A 29 -4.52 6.46 4.85
N VAL A 30 -3.70 5.92 3.95
CA VAL A 30 -2.62 4.98 4.32
C VAL A 30 -1.65 5.64 5.32
N GLY A 31 -1.25 6.89 5.06
CA GLY A 31 -0.40 7.66 5.99
C GLY A 31 -1.06 7.87 7.36
N ILE A 32 -2.37 8.14 7.41
CA ILE A 32 -3.13 8.30 8.68
C ILE A 32 -3.18 6.95 9.43
N ALA A 33 -3.49 5.84 8.75
CA ALA A 33 -3.52 4.53 9.37
C ALA A 33 -2.14 4.15 9.94
N ALA A 34 -1.09 4.30 9.13
CA ALA A 34 0.28 3.99 9.52
C ALA A 34 0.72 4.81 10.75
N ARG A 35 0.40 6.11 10.79
CA ARG A 35 0.64 6.96 11.95
C ARG A 35 -0.07 6.47 13.21
N ASN A 36 -1.36 6.17 13.10
CA ASN A 36 -2.17 5.80 14.26
C ASN A 36 -1.73 4.46 14.86
N ILE A 37 -1.32 3.50 14.02
CA ILE A 37 -0.76 2.22 14.46
C ILE A 37 0.62 2.45 15.07
N ALA A 38 1.52 3.16 14.37
CA ALA A 38 2.88 3.40 14.82
C ALA A 38 2.95 4.08 16.20
N LYS A 39 2.04 5.00 16.49
CA LYS A 39 1.93 5.64 17.82
C LYS A 39 1.74 4.65 18.98
N ARG A 40 1.21 3.47 18.71
CA ARG A 40 0.90 2.44 19.71
C ARG A 40 1.86 1.27 19.70
N VAL A 41 2.75 1.22 18.71
CA VAL A 41 3.73 0.13 18.56
C VAL A 41 5.11 0.61 19.02
N PRO A 42 5.64 0.07 20.13
CA PRO A 42 6.99 0.42 20.57
C PRO A 42 8.04 0.18 19.48
N GLY A 43 8.90 1.16 19.27
CA GLY A 43 10.00 1.08 18.29
C GLY A 43 9.66 1.61 16.89
N LEU A 44 8.41 1.96 16.61
CA LEU A 44 8.04 2.64 15.37
C LEU A 44 7.98 4.17 15.57
N ASP A 45 8.49 4.89 14.57
CA ASP A 45 8.38 6.36 14.48
C ASP A 45 7.11 6.73 13.70
N GLU A 46 6.22 7.51 14.34
CA GLU A 46 4.94 7.90 13.74
C GLU A 46 5.10 8.81 12.52
N ASN A 47 6.12 9.67 12.47
CA ASN A 47 6.36 10.55 11.34
C ASN A 47 6.91 9.77 10.14
N LYS A 48 7.87 8.87 10.39
CA LYS A 48 8.37 7.94 9.37
C LYS A 48 7.22 7.10 8.80
N ALA A 49 6.41 6.47 9.65
CA ALA A 49 5.25 5.69 9.22
C ALA A 49 4.28 6.51 8.36
N THR A 50 4.00 7.77 8.77
CA THR A 50 3.16 8.70 8.02
C THR A 50 3.71 8.96 6.62
N VAL A 51 4.99 9.30 6.53
CA VAL A 51 5.67 9.59 5.24
C VAL A 51 5.64 8.38 4.31
N LEU A 52 6.01 7.21 4.83
CA LEU A 52 6.02 5.97 4.05
C LEU A 52 4.63 5.63 3.51
N GLY A 53 3.58 5.82 4.34
CA GLY A 53 2.20 5.62 3.92
C GLY A 53 1.74 6.64 2.86
N ILE A 54 2.08 7.93 3.02
CA ILE A 54 1.73 8.97 2.03
C ILE A 54 2.38 8.71 0.67
N LEU A 55 3.60 8.19 0.65
CA LEU A 55 4.40 8.06 -0.57
C LEU A 55 4.48 6.63 -1.14
N HIS A 56 3.82 5.62 -0.53
CA HIS A 56 3.91 4.24 -0.99
C HIS A 56 3.53 4.08 -2.47
N ASP A 57 2.54 4.84 -2.92
CA ASP A 57 1.96 4.81 -4.26
C ASP A 57 2.43 5.99 -5.16
N ILE A 58 3.52 6.71 -4.77
CA ILE A 58 3.97 7.92 -5.48
C ILE A 58 4.29 7.67 -6.97
N GLY A 59 4.59 6.44 -7.34
CA GLY A 59 4.81 6.08 -8.73
C GLY A 59 3.58 6.16 -9.62
N ARG A 60 2.36 6.24 -9.06
CA ARG A 60 1.14 6.50 -9.84
C ARG A 60 1.10 7.89 -10.46
N ARG A 61 2.03 8.76 -10.11
CA ARG A 61 2.23 10.06 -10.76
C ARG A 61 2.46 9.97 -12.28
N VAL A 62 2.93 8.83 -12.79
CA VAL A 62 3.22 8.64 -14.22
C VAL A 62 1.96 8.32 -15.05
N GLY A 63 0.82 8.05 -14.41
CA GLY A 63 -0.44 7.77 -15.10
C GLY A 63 -1.19 6.57 -14.52
N ILE A 64 -2.23 6.13 -15.24
CA ILE A 64 -2.98 4.91 -14.92
C ILE A 64 -2.16 3.72 -15.44
N VAL A 65 -1.51 3.01 -14.51
CA VAL A 65 -0.54 1.95 -14.83
C VAL A 65 -0.79 0.74 -13.92
N ASN A 66 -0.33 -0.42 -14.34
CA ASN A 66 -0.40 -1.68 -13.57
C ASN A 66 0.55 -1.67 -12.35
N ILE A 67 0.55 -2.78 -11.59
CA ILE A 67 1.36 -2.90 -10.36
C ILE A 67 2.86 -2.74 -10.65
N PRO A 68 3.51 -3.52 -11.55
CA PRO A 68 4.95 -3.38 -11.78
C PRO A 68 5.35 -1.97 -12.23
N GLU A 69 4.55 -1.31 -13.02
CA GLU A 69 4.84 0.02 -13.53
C GLU A 69 4.89 1.09 -12.41
N HIS A 70 3.86 1.16 -11.55
CA HIS A 70 3.87 2.18 -10.49
C HIS A 70 4.88 1.87 -9.38
N VAL A 71 5.07 0.59 -9.06
CA VAL A 71 6.09 0.14 -8.09
C VAL A 71 7.47 0.60 -8.54
N TYR A 72 7.86 0.27 -9.77
CA TYR A 72 9.15 0.64 -10.33
C TYR A 72 9.31 2.17 -10.48
N ALA A 73 8.28 2.86 -10.98
CA ALA A 73 8.31 4.32 -11.13
C ALA A 73 8.47 5.03 -9.77
N GLY A 74 7.79 4.54 -8.73
CA GLY A 74 7.92 5.05 -7.36
C GLY A 74 9.32 4.84 -6.80
N TYR A 75 9.89 3.66 -7.03
CA TYR A 75 11.26 3.35 -6.65
C TYR A 75 12.26 4.32 -7.29
N VAL A 76 12.25 4.43 -8.61
CA VAL A 76 13.18 5.31 -9.35
C VAL A 76 13.05 6.75 -8.87
N TYR A 77 11.82 7.26 -8.80
CA TYR A 77 11.57 8.62 -8.32
C TYR A 77 12.11 8.87 -6.92
N SER A 78 11.86 7.94 -6.00
CA SER A 78 12.32 8.08 -4.63
C SER A 78 13.83 7.99 -4.50
N MET A 79 14.49 7.14 -5.28
CA MET A 79 15.96 7.04 -5.35
C MET A 79 16.58 8.34 -5.90
N GLU A 80 16.01 8.96 -6.92
CA GLU A 80 16.46 10.25 -7.46
C GLU A 80 16.37 11.38 -6.42
N LYS A 81 15.39 11.30 -5.50
CA LYS A 81 15.25 12.23 -4.37
C LYS A 81 16.17 11.90 -3.18
N GLY A 82 16.87 10.78 -3.20
CA GLY A 82 17.66 10.29 -2.07
C GLY A 82 16.82 9.74 -0.91
N TRP A 83 15.59 9.29 -1.20
CA TRP A 83 14.63 8.73 -0.22
C TRP A 83 14.60 7.20 -0.29
N ASP A 84 15.70 6.57 0.05
CA ASP A 84 15.89 5.13 -0.01
C ASP A 84 14.86 4.33 0.79
N GLU A 85 14.36 4.86 1.92
CA GLU A 85 13.34 4.20 2.71
C GLU A 85 11.94 4.26 2.03
N VAL A 86 11.63 5.36 1.35
CA VAL A 86 10.43 5.46 0.52
C VAL A 86 10.54 4.55 -0.71
N ALA A 87 11.71 4.55 -1.36
CA ALA A 87 12.01 3.68 -2.50
C ALA A 87 11.79 2.20 -2.15
N ARG A 88 12.24 1.77 -0.96
CA ARG A 88 12.00 0.43 -0.43
C ARG A 88 10.50 0.13 -0.33
N ILE A 89 9.72 1.01 0.28
CA ILE A 89 8.27 0.81 0.42
C ILE A 89 7.58 0.78 -0.94
N CYS A 90 7.98 1.62 -1.89
CA CYS A 90 7.47 1.52 -3.26
C CYS A 90 7.65 0.12 -3.85
N MET A 91 8.80 -0.53 -3.59
CA MET A 91 9.09 -1.89 -4.07
C MET A 91 8.31 -2.99 -3.33
N THR A 92 8.02 -2.83 -2.03
CA THR A 92 7.54 -3.93 -1.18
C THR A 92 6.04 -3.91 -0.90
N HIS A 93 5.37 -2.74 -0.95
CA HIS A 93 4.00 -2.57 -0.46
C HIS A 93 2.97 -3.47 -1.17
N SER A 94 3.13 -3.69 -2.47
CA SER A 94 2.20 -4.49 -3.29
C SER A 94 2.48 -6.01 -3.27
N TYR A 95 3.52 -6.45 -2.56
CA TYR A 95 3.98 -7.84 -2.57
C TYR A 95 4.02 -8.43 -1.16
N PRO A 96 2.86 -8.75 -0.55
CA PRO A 96 2.79 -9.24 0.83
C PRO A 96 3.47 -10.59 1.04
N LEU A 97 3.51 -11.45 0.03
CA LEU A 97 4.21 -12.74 0.08
C LEU A 97 5.73 -12.59 -0.08
N MET A 98 6.22 -11.38 -0.39
CA MET A 98 7.63 -11.12 -0.63
C MET A 98 8.17 -12.07 -1.70
N LYS A 99 9.27 -12.79 -1.44
CA LYS A 99 9.90 -13.71 -2.40
C LYS A 99 8.98 -14.82 -2.91
N ASP A 100 7.96 -15.20 -2.13
CA ASP A 100 7.02 -16.26 -2.51
C ASP A 100 5.93 -15.76 -3.50
N GLU A 101 5.88 -14.44 -3.79
CA GLU A 101 5.02 -13.84 -4.82
C GLU A 101 5.41 -14.25 -6.24
N PHE A 102 6.68 -14.57 -6.46
CA PHE A 102 7.27 -14.75 -7.79
C PHE A 102 7.56 -16.22 -8.10
N ASP A 103 6.53 -17.07 -8.15
CA ASP A 103 6.65 -18.47 -8.63
C ASP A 103 6.57 -18.59 -10.17
N TYR A 104 6.78 -17.47 -10.88
CA TYR A 104 6.74 -17.35 -12.33
C TYR A 104 7.94 -16.56 -12.89
N GLU A 105 8.22 -16.71 -14.18
CA GLU A 105 9.23 -15.91 -14.87
C GLU A 105 8.66 -14.53 -15.23
N PRO A 106 9.36 -13.43 -14.91
CA PRO A 106 8.93 -12.08 -15.25
C PRO A 106 8.87 -11.84 -16.75
N ASP A 107 7.79 -11.21 -17.22
CA ASP A 107 7.58 -10.88 -18.63
C ASP A 107 8.30 -9.59 -19.06
N THR A 108 8.61 -8.71 -18.11
CA THR A 108 9.23 -7.41 -18.38
C THR A 108 10.51 -7.20 -17.58
N GLU A 109 11.36 -6.30 -18.07
CA GLU A 109 12.58 -5.88 -17.37
C GLU A 109 12.27 -5.28 -15.99
N LYS A 110 11.17 -4.54 -15.87
CA LYS A 110 10.74 -3.94 -14.58
C LYS A 110 10.35 -5.01 -13.58
N GLU A 111 9.58 -5.99 -14.00
CA GLU A 111 9.22 -7.14 -13.15
C GLU A 111 10.45 -7.91 -12.70
N ARG A 112 11.45 -8.09 -13.60
CA ARG A 112 12.70 -8.75 -13.25
C ARG A 112 13.44 -7.96 -12.15
N ILE A 113 13.56 -6.66 -12.29
CA ILE A 113 14.21 -5.80 -11.29
C ILE A 113 13.46 -5.85 -9.95
N ILE A 114 12.13 -5.82 -9.97
CA ILE A 114 11.31 -5.92 -8.76
C ILE A 114 11.51 -7.28 -8.10
N LYS A 115 11.46 -8.38 -8.87
CA LYS A 115 11.68 -9.74 -8.37
C LYS A 115 13.05 -9.86 -7.70
N GLU A 116 14.11 -9.43 -8.36
CA GLU A 116 15.48 -9.45 -7.82
C GLU A 116 15.57 -8.64 -6.51
N TYR A 117 14.99 -7.43 -6.49
CA TYR A 117 14.97 -6.60 -5.29
C TYR A 117 14.24 -7.28 -4.13
N ILE A 118 13.06 -7.84 -4.36
CA ILE A 118 12.25 -8.51 -3.34
C ILE A 118 12.91 -9.78 -2.82
N GLN A 119 13.60 -10.54 -3.69
CA GLN A 119 14.31 -11.76 -3.28
C GLN A 119 15.45 -11.49 -2.29
N ASP A 120 16.12 -10.34 -2.42
CA ASP A 120 17.20 -9.91 -1.53
C ASP A 120 16.69 -9.12 -0.30
N CYS A 121 15.43 -8.67 -0.34
CA CYS A 121 14.84 -7.86 0.71
C CYS A 121 14.41 -8.70 1.91
N GLN A 122 14.82 -8.31 3.11
CA GLN A 122 14.26 -8.80 4.36
C GLN A 122 13.19 -7.81 4.85
N ALA A 123 11.93 -8.24 4.87
CA ALA A 123 10.83 -7.40 5.34
C ALA A 123 11.03 -6.99 6.81
N ASP A 124 10.83 -5.70 7.08
CA ASP A 124 10.80 -5.16 8.43
C ASP A 124 9.38 -4.76 8.87
N ASP A 125 9.28 -4.15 10.05
CA ASP A 125 7.99 -3.73 10.59
C ASP A 125 7.33 -2.61 9.77
N TYR A 126 8.10 -1.79 9.04
CA TYR A 126 7.51 -0.76 8.17
C TYR A 126 6.94 -1.34 6.88
N ASP A 127 7.56 -2.37 6.29
CA ASP A 127 7.00 -3.07 5.14
C ASP A 127 5.62 -3.66 5.50
N ARG A 128 5.56 -4.43 6.61
CA ARG A 128 4.31 -5.03 7.12
C ARG A 128 3.26 -3.98 7.45
N LEU A 129 3.69 -2.86 8.06
CA LEU A 129 2.80 -1.76 8.45
C LEU A 129 2.16 -1.12 7.22
N ILE A 130 2.94 -0.81 6.18
CA ILE A 130 2.39 -0.17 5.01
C ILE A 130 1.52 -1.14 4.21
N GLN A 131 1.89 -2.41 4.09
CA GLN A 131 1.05 -3.45 3.46
C GLN A 131 -0.33 -3.57 4.13
N ILE A 132 -0.40 -3.61 5.47
CA ILE A 132 -1.69 -3.68 6.16
C ILE A 132 -2.47 -2.37 6.06
N CYS A 133 -1.81 -1.21 6.13
CA CYS A 133 -2.47 0.09 6.01
C CYS A 133 -3.04 0.32 4.61
N ASP A 134 -2.35 -0.11 3.56
CA ASP A 134 -2.85 -0.10 2.18
C ASP A 134 -4.13 -0.95 2.04
N ALA A 135 -4.15 -2.14 2.64
CA ALA A 135 -5.32 -3.00 2.65
C ALA A 135 -6.51 -2.43 3.45
N LEU A 136 -6.26 -1.59 4.47
CA LEU A 136 -7.31 -0.99 5.32
C LEU A 136 -7.85 0.33 4.78
N ALA A 137 -7.11 1.00 3.90
CA ALA A 137 -7.46 2.32 3.39
C ALA A 137 -8.20 2.27 2.05
N THR A 138 -9.10 3.22 1.85
CA THR A 138 -9.75 3.55 0.58
C THR A 138 -9.65 5.06 0.36
N ASP A 139 -10.11 5.56 -0.77
CA ASP A 139 -10.19 7.00 -1.03
C ASP A 139 -11.28 7.73 -0.20
N TYR A 140 -12.23 6.97 0.37
CA TYR A 140 -13.31 7.51 1.20
C TYR A 140 -13.17 7.19 2.70
N GLY A 141 -12.05 6.60 3.13
CA GLY A 141 -11.78 6.29 4.54
C GLY A 141 -11.28 4.87 4.74
N PHE A 142 -11.56 4.28 5.90
CA PHE A 142 -11.07 2.96 6.29
C PHE A 142 -12.15 1.91 6.22
N VAL A 143 -11.77 0.69 5.88
CA VAL A 143 -12.68 -0.46 5.81
C VAL A 143 -12.03 -1.69 6.45
N ILE A 144 -12.87 -2.64 6.91
CA ILE A 144 -12.37 -3.93 7.36
C ILE A 144 -11.76 -4.72 6.19
N LEU A 145 -10.82 -5.59 6.48
CA LEU A 145 -10.07 -6.35 5.46
C LEU A 145 -10.98 -7.16 4.55
N GLU A 146 -11.99 -7.82 5.11
CA GLU A 146 -12.93 -8.65 4.35
C GLU A 146 -13.67 -7.84 3.27
N LYS A 147 -14.08 -6.61 3.60
CA LYS A 147 -14.69 -5.72 2.61
C LYS A 147 -13.70 -5.32 1.52
N ARG A 148 -12.46 -4.98 1.92
CA ARG A 148 -11.42 -4.59 0.97
C ARG A 148 -11.09 -5.71 0.00
N PHE A 149 -10.93 -6.94 0.51
CA PHE A 149 -10.60 -8.10 -0.32
C PHE A 149 -11.70 -8.41 -1.32
N VAL A 150 -12.97 -8.37 -0.90
CA VAL A 150 -14.11 -8.54 -1.81
C VAL A 150 -14.12 -7.45 -2.87
N ASP A 151 -13.89 -6.18 -2.50
CA ASP A 151 -13.88 -5.06 -3.44
C ASP A 151 -12.74 -5.18 -4.47
N VAL A 152 -11.53 -5.50 -4.03
CA VAL A 152 -10.37 -5.72 -4.93
C VAL A 152 -10.63 -6.89 -5.88
N THR A 153 -11.10 -8.02 -5.35
CA THR A 153 -11.42 -9.20 -6.17
C THR A 153 -12.50 -8.90 -7.22
N ARG A 154 -13.51 -8.11 -6.88
CA ARG A 154 -14.55 -7.71 -7.84
C ARG A 154 -14.01 -6.83 -8.96
N ARG A 155 -12.98 -6.02 -8.69
CA ARG A 155 -12.35 -5.14 -9.70
C ARG A 155 -11.36 -5.87 -10.61
N TYR A 156 -10.53 -6.74 -10.03
CA TYR A 156 -9.37 -7.32 -10.72
C TYR A 156 -9.46 -8.82 -10.96
N GLY A 157 -10.47 -9.50 -10.42
CA GLY A 157 -10.57 -10.97 -10.45
C GLY A 157 -9.82 -11.63 -9.29
N ILE A 158 -9.76 -12.95 -9.29
CA ILE A 158 -9.02 -13.76 -8.31
C ILE A 158 -7.75 -14.25 -8.98
N MET A 159 -6.60 -13.90 -8.40
CA MET A 159 -5.31 -14.46 -8.79
C MET A 159 -4.91 -15.61 -7.87
N LYS A 160 -3.99 -16.46 -8.33
CA LYS A 160 -3.52 -17.67 -7.62
C LYS A 160 -3.02 -17.35 -6.21
N THR A 161 -2.32 -16.24 -6.03
CA THR A 161 -1.68 -15.82 -4.77
C THR A 161 -2.60 -15.07 -3.80
N TYR A 162 -3.85 -14.73 -4.19
CA TYR A 162 -4.72 -13.85 -3.39
C TYR A 162 -5.02 -14.41 -2.00
N ILE A 163 -5.36 -15.70 -1.88
CA ILE A 163 -5.70 -16.29 -0.58
C ILE A 163 -4.49 -16.26 0.35
N GLN A 164 -3.31 -16.62 -0.15
CA GLN A 164 -2.07 -16.56 0.63
C GLN A 164 -1.74 -15.11 1.04
N GLY A 165 -1.92 -14.14 0.13
CA GLY A 165 -1.73 -12.73 0.44
C GLY A 165 -2.72 -12.20 1.50
N TRP A 166 -3.98 -12.68 1.49
CA TRP A 166 -4.94 -12.37 2.54
C TRP A 166 -4.53 -12.95 3.88
N ASP A 167 -4.07 -14.21 3.91
CA ASP A 167 -3.57 -14.86 5.13
C ASP A 167 -2.40 -14.08 5.74
N ILE A 168 -1.44 -13.65 4.92
CA ILE A 168 -0.33 -12.78 5.38
C ILE A 168 -0.86 -11.42 5.89
N THR A 169 -1.86 -10.85 5.24
CA THR A 169 -2.43 -9.57 5.68
C THR A 169 -3.14 -9.73 7.05
N PHE A 170 -3.87 -10.83 7.27
CA PHE A 170 -4.44 -11.14 8.58
C PHE A 170 -3.36 -11.41 9.63
N GLN A 171 -2.29 -12.12 9.31
CA GLN A 171 -1.14 -12.31 10.21
C GLN A 171 -0.49 -10.97 10.58
N ASN A 172 -0.33 -10.06 9.63
CA ASN A 172 0.17 -8.69 9.90
C ASN A 172 -0.79 -7.92 10.83
N LYS A 173 -2.11 -8.09 10.66
CA LYS A 173 -3.11 -7.51 11.57
C LYS A 173 -2.91 -8.03 13.00
N GLU A 174 -2.87 -9.35 13.19
CA GLU A 174 -2.67 -9.97 14.50
C GLU A 174 -1.34 -9.55 15.15
N TYR A 175 -0.28 -9.47 14.35
CA TYR A 175 1.04 -9.02 14.79
C TYR A 175 1.00 -7.60 15.37
N PHE A 176 0.36 -6.65 14.68
CA PHE A 176 0.26 -5.29 15.18
C PHE A 176 -0.72 -5.18 16.34
N GLU A 177 -1.84 -5.88 16.34
CA GLU A 177 -2.79 -5.91 17.45
C GLU A 177 -2.14 -6.43 18.74
N ALA A 178 -1.31 -7.47 18.65
CA ALA A 178 -0.54 -7.98 19.79
C ALA A 178 0.44 -6.93 20.35
N LYS A 179 1.10 -6.14 19.48
CA LYS A 179 2.01 -5.08 19.89
C LYS A 179 1.28 -3.85 20.47
N MET A 180 0.10 -3.52 19.94
CA MET A 180 -0.71 -2.39 20.38
C MET A 180 -1.53 -2.68 21.65
N GLY A 181 -1.87 -3.94 21.89
CA GLY A 181 -2.78 -4.35 22.97
C GLY A 181 -4.24 -3.96 22.72
N CYS A 182 -4.63 -3.67 21.48
CA CYS A 182 -6.01 -3.34 21.08
C CYS A 182 -6.25 -3.73 19.62
N SER A 183 -7.52 -3.73 19.17
CA SER A 183 -7.81 -3.96 17.77
C SER A 183 -7.25 -2.87 16.87
N ILE A 184 -6.74 -3.25 15.70
CA ILE A 184 -6.27 -2.31 14.67
C ILE A 184 -7.43 -1.41 14.20
N TYR A 185 -8.66 -1.93 14.23
CA TYR A 185 -9.86 -1.19 13.86
C TYR A 185 -10.22 -0.07 14.86
N ASP A 186 -9.80 -0.17 16.12
CA ASP A 186 -10.06 0.84 17.15
C ASP A 186 -9.25 2.13 16.95
N VAL A 187 -8.17 2.06 16.17
CA VAL A 187 -7.29 3.20 15.90
C VAL A 187 -7.56 3.87 14.56
N LEU A 188 -8.52 3.36 13.79
CA LEU A 188 -8.89 3.86 12.47
C LEU A 188 -10.17 4.70 12.54
N PRO A 189 -10.11 6.01 12.21
CA PRO A 189 -11.26 6.90 12.29
C PRO A 189 -12.46 6.42 11.47
N ASP A 190 -13.65 6.43 12.07
CA ASP A 190 -14.93 6.15 11.41
C ASP A 190 -15.03 4.81 10.67
N ILE A 191 -14.14 3.83 10.92
CA ILE A 191 -14.08 2.57 10.16
C ILE A 191 -15.43 1.83 10.12
N GLY A 192 -16.18 1.78 11.23
CA GLY A 192 -17.50 1.15 11.26
C GLY A 192 -18.48 1.82 10.31
N LYS A 193 -18.45 3.15 10.21
CA LYS A 193 -19.28 3.94 9.33
C LYS A 193 -18.87 3.78 7.87
N THR A 194 -17.58 3.92 7.58
CA THR A 194 -17.06 3.85 6.22
C THR A 194 -17.13 2.43 5.64
N THR A 195 -16.99 1.40 6.47
CA THR A 195 -17.21 0.01 6.06
C THR A 195 -18.63 -0.22 5.53
N LEU A 196 -19.63 0.45 6.09
CA LEU A 196 -21.03 0.31 5.66
C LEU A 196 -21.41 1.18 4.45
N LEU A 197 -20.53 2.11 4.04
CA LEU A 197 -20.79 2.88 2.82
C LEU A 197 -20.77 1.98 1.59
N CYS A 198 -21.77 2.15 0.71
CA CYS A 198 -21.69 1.63 -0.64
C CYS A 198 -20.74 2.51 -1.45
N PRO A 199 -19.63 1.98 -1.98
CA PRO A 199 -18.84 2.73 -2.93
C PRO A 199 -19.69 3.10 -4.16
N PRO A 200 -19.28 4.13 -4.95
CA PRO A 200 -19.93 4.43 -6.22
C PRO A 200 -19.99 3.19 -7.11
N PRO A 201 -20.87 3.17 -8.14
CA PRO A 201 -21.10 1.98 -8.97
C PRO A 201 -19.78 1.37 -9.38
N TRP A 202 -19.65 0.07 -9.06
CA TRP A 202 -18.45 -0.69 -9.36
C TRP A 202 -18.09 -0.59 -10.84
N LYS A 203 -16.85 -0.20 -11.13
CA LYS A 203 -16.28 -0.28 -12.48
C LYS A 203 -15.19 -1.33 -12.48
N PRO A 204 -15.16 -2.23 -13.49
CA PRO A 204 -14.04 -3.16 -13.65
C PRO A 204 -12.71 -2.38 -13.68
N GLY A 205 -11.68 -2.96 -13.09
CA GLY A 205 -10.32 -2.45 -13.29
C GLY A 205 -9.91 -2.52 -14.76
N PRO A 206 -8.88 -1.75 -15.16
CA PRO A 206 -8.43 -1.68 -16.56
C PRO A 206 -8.01 -3.03 -17.14
N ASP A 207 -7.64 -4.00 -16.31
CA ASP A 207 -7.12 -5.30 -16.73
C ASP A 207 -8.21 -6.38 -16.91
N ARG A 208 -9.49 -6.07 -16.67
CA ARG A 208 -10.57 -7.00 -16.96
C ARG A 208 -10.95 -6.90 -18.43
N GLN A 209 -10.31 -7.70 -19.25
CA GLN A 209 -10.86 -8.04 -20.57
C GLN A 209 -12.17 -8.80 -20.33
N THR A 210 -13.28 -8.20 -20.71
CA THR A 210 -14.56 -8.90 -20.82
C THR A 210 -14.40 -9.91 -21.96
N GLU A 211 -14.27 -11.20 -21.62
CA GLU A 211 -14.59 -12.27 -22.56
C GLU A 211 -16.06 -12.27 -22.92
#